data_9247062fe7acc30bde689224e8bcf182
#
_entry.id   9247062fe7acc30bde689224e8bcf182
#
_cell.length_a   1.000
_cell.length_b   1.000
_cell.length_c   1.000
_cell.angle_alpha   90.00
_cell.angle_beta   90.00
_cell.angle_gamma   90.00
#
_symmetry.space_group_name_H-M   'P 1'
#
loop_
_entity.id
_entity.type
_entity.pdbx_description
1 polymer ?
#
loop_
_entity_poly.entity_id
_entity_poly.type
_entity_poly.pdbx_seq_one_letter_code
_entity_poly.pdbx_strand_id
1 'polypeptide(L)'
;MDMSRRTVIAAATAAGLTATAGAGTAHASAGGGPAKELFGRLTDGTKVHRWSLENGGTRLKVLSYGGIVQSLEIPDRHGRYRNVVLGFAGLDDYVAKSPYFGALIGRYGNRIAKGRFTLDGTTHQLSVNDGVNSLHGGAQGFDKRVWDVAGFTSGTDVGLVLRYTSADGEMGYPGTLRTKVTYTLNRHGDWRVDYEATTDRATVVNLTSHVYWNLAGEGSGSIYDHELEIAAARYTPVDAGLIPTGELARVGGTPFDFRRAKTVGEDIRVGHQQLLYGQGIDHNWVLDKGISARPEHIATLRDPSSGRTLRISTTEPGLQFYSGNFLDGTLLGTGGRIYRQGDALCLETQHFPDSPNHPSFPSTVLRPGRTYRTSTVHTFGP
;
A
#
# COMPACT_ATOMS: atom_id res chain seq x y z
N MET A 1 59.72 28.18 37.28
CA MET A 1 59.08 29.04 38.25
C MET A 1 57.59 28.71 38.18
N ASP A 2 57.17 27.82 38.90
CA ASP A 2 56.90 27.61 40.31
C ASP A 2 55.58 28.19 40.78
N MET A 3 54.79 27.29 41.32
CA MET A 3 53.76 27.43 42.35
C MET A 3 52.37 27.99 41.96
N SER A 4 51.26 27.57 42.50
CA SER A 4 50.91 26.44 43.40
C SER A 4 49.37 26.42 43.59
N ARG A 5 48.83 25.25 43.76
CA ARG A 5 47.66 24.78 44.54
C ARG A 5 46.81 25.83 45.26
N ARG A 6 45.45 25.68 45.14
CA ARG A 6 44.63 25.42 46.35
C ARG A 6 43.25 24.89 45.97
N THR A 7 42.97 23.76 46.54
CA THR A 7 41.71 23.01 46.61
C THR A 7 40.73 23.76 47.52
N VAL A 8 39.47 23.86 47.10
CA VAL A 8 38.35 24.11 48.03
C VAL A 8 37.27 23.07 47.75
N ILE A 9 37.07 22.21 48.73
CA ILE A 9 35.99 21.24 48.83
C ILE A 9 34.79 21.98 49.42
N ALA A 10 33.66 21.99 48.72
CA ALA A 10 32.36 22.33 49.29
C ALA A 10 31.43 21.13 49.08
N ALA A 11 31.08 20.50 50.19
CA ALA A 11 30.07 19.47 50.26
C ALA A 11 28.68 20.12 50.12
N ALA A 12 27.87 19.65 49.18
CA ALA A 12 26.45 19.94 49.13
C ALA A 12 25.68 18.63 49.11
N THR A 13 24.87 18.46 50.10
CA THR A 13 23.96 17.34 50.36
C THR A 13 22.95 17.16 49.22
N ALA A 14 22.93 15.97 48.67
CA ALA A 14 21.93 15.55 47.68
C ALA A 14 20.62 15.16 48.40
N ALA A 15 19.57 15.91 48.14
CA ALA A 15 18.19 15.46 48.39
C ALA A 15 17.71 14.67 47.16
N GLY A 16 17.58 13.37 47.33
CA GLY A 16 17.05 12.49 46.30
C GLY A 16 15.54 12.70 46.09
N LEU A 17 15.17 13.17 44.91
CA LEU A 17 13.82 13.02 44.37
C LEU A 17 13.85 11.85 43.38
N THR A 18 13.42 10.69 43.82
CA THR A 18 13.10 9.56 42.92
C THR A 18 11.79 9.86 42.22
N ALA A 19 11.88 10.35 40.97
CA ALA A 19 10.77 10.36 40.06
C ALA A 19 10.62 8.94 39.48
N THR A 20 9.69 8.18 40.02
CA THR A 20 9.23 6.92 39.36
C THR A 20 8.45 7.31 38.12
N ALA A 21 9.10 7.26 36.97
CA ALA A 21 8.43 7.24 35.65
C ALA A 21 7.66 5.92 35.56
N GLY A 22 6.41 5.94 35.92
CA GLY A 22 5.48 4.87 35.62
C GLY A 22 5.28 4.79 34.09
N ALA A 23 6.00 3.88 33.42
CA ALA A 23 5.64 3.46 32.08
C ALA A 23 4.30 2.75 32.16
N GLY A 24 3.22 3.49 31.99
CA GLY A 24 1.89 2.95 31.77
C GLY A 24 1.89 2.18 30.45
N THR A 25 2.11 0.89 30.51
CA THR A 25 1.73 -0.02 29.44
C THR A 25 0.22 0.01 29.36
N ALA A 26 -0.32 0.84 28.43
CA ALA A 26 -1.72 0.74 28.06
C ALA A 26 -1.91 -0.65 27.43
N HIS A 27 -2.34 -1.61 28.24
CA HIS A 27 -2.91 -2.86 27.75
C HIS A 27 -4.21 -2.47 27.04
N ALA A 28 -4.21 -2.44 25.71
CA ALA A 28 -5.43 -2.39 24.94
C ALA A 28 -6.24 -3.64 25.32
N SER A 29 -7.41 -3.41 25.93
CA SER A 29 -8.33 -4.49 26.30
C SER A 29 -8.79 -5.22 25.03
N ALA A 30 -8.58 -6.52 24.98
CA ALA A 30 -9.18 -7.40 23.99
C ALA A 30 -10.71 -7.17 24.00
N GLY A 31 -11.28 -6.63 22.89
CA GLY A 31 -12.73 -6.51 22.70
C GLY A 31 -13.29 -5.09 22.47
N GLY A 32 -12.47 -4.05 22.33
CA GLY A 32 -12.94 -2.72 21.94
C GLY A 32 -13.12 -2.62 20.42
N GLY A 33 -14.26 -2.02 19.95
CA GLY A 33 -14.44 -1.67 18.53
C GLY A 33 -13.38 -0.65 18.06
N PRO A 34 -13.39 -0.27 16.74
CA PRO A 34 -12.43 0.66 16.17
C PRO A 34 -12.39 1.99 16.93
N ALA A 35 -11.19 2.43 17.34
CA ALA A 35 -10.98 3.69 18.01
C ALA A 35 -10.66 4.79 16.99
N LYS A 36 -11.20 6.01 17.22
CA LYS A 36 -11.06 7.17 16.33
C LYS A 36 -10.43 8.33 17.07
N GLU A 37 -9.41 8.95 16.47
CA GLU A 37 -8.78 10.18 17.01
C GLU A 37 -8.54 11.20 15.88
N LEU A 38 -8.37 12.47 16.24
CA LEU A 38 -7.96 13.50 15.27
C LEU A 38 -6.47 13.31 14.96
N PHE A 39 -6.15 13.11 13.67
CA PHE A 39 -4.76 12.99 13.21
C PHE A 39 -4.19 14.35 12.75
N GLY A 40 -5.02 15.20 12.13
CA GLY A 40 -4.63 16.51 11.66
C GLY A 40 -5.76 17.23 10.95
N ARG A 41 -5.42 18.37 10.34
CA ARG A 41 -6.34 19.17 9.51
C ARG A 41 -5.65 19.53 8.21
N LEU A 42 -6.38 19.49 7.11
CA LEU A 42 -5.95 20.07 5.84
C LEU A 42 -5.97 21.59 5.92
N THR A 43 -5.37 22.26 4.95
CA THR A 43 -5.28 23.74 4.88
C THR A 43 -6.64 24.44 4.82
N ASP A 44 -7.67 23.74 4.30
CA ASP A 44 -9.07 24.22 4.28
C ASP A 44 -9.82 23.97 5.60
N GLY A 45 -9.14 23.44 6.63
CA GLY A 45 -9.71 23.11 7.92
C GLY A 45 -10.36 21.73 8.02
N THR A 46 -10.45 20.97 6.91
CA THR A 46 -11.03 19.62 6.88
C THR A 46 -10.29 18.69 7.84
N LYS A 47 -11.03 18.03 8.74
CA LYS A 47 -10.46 17.12 9.73
C LYS A 47 -10.08 15.79 9.08
N VAL A 48 -8.85 15.35 9.34
CA VAL A 48 -8.38 14.00 9.04
C VAL A 48 -8.29 13.21 10.34
N HIS A 49 -8.92 12.05 10.36
CA HIS A 49 -8.95 11.17 11.52
C HIS A 49 -8.06 9.95 11.28
N ARG A 50 -7.49 9.44 12.36
CA ARG A 50 -6.83 8.14 12.42
C ARG A 50 -7.75 7.17 13.15
N TRP A 51 -7.91 6.00 12.57
CA TRP A 51 -8.64 4.88 13.14
C TRP A 51 -7.68 3.77 13.53
N SER A 52 -7.85 3.19 14.71
CA SER A 52 -7.06 2.07 15.19
C SER A 52 -7.94 0.85 15.36
N LEU A 53 -7.49 -0.28 14.82
CA LEU A 53 -8.12 -1.59 14.92
C LEU A 53 -7.10 -2.57 15.47
N GLU A 54 -7.55 -3.49 16.32
CA GLU A 54 -6.73 -4.61 16.79
C GLU A 54 -7.58 -5.87 16.84
N ASN A 55 -7.11 -6.95 16.22
CA ASN A 55 -7.75 -8.25 16.27
C ASN A 55 -6.76 -9.35 15.85
N GLY A 56 -6.88 -10.55 16.45
CA GLY A 56 -6.12 -11.74 16.07
C GLY A 56 -4.60 -11.54 16.01
N GLY A 57 -4.03 -10.62 16.81
CA GLY A 57 -2.60 -10.33 16.81
C GLY A 57 -2.14 -9.37 15.71
N THR A 58 -3.06 -8.73 14.99
CA THR A 58 -2.74 -7.68 14.02
C THR A 58 -3.26 -6.33 14.53
N ARG A 59 -2.44 -5.28 14.45
CA ARG A 59 -2.78 -3.90 14.78
C ARG A 59 -2.69 -3.05 13.53
N LEU A 60 -3.76 -2.36 13.20
CA LEU A 60 -3.89 -1.56 11.98
C LEU A 60 -4.29 -0.13 12.33
N LYS A 61 -3.56 0.85 11.77
CA LYS A 61 -3.94 2.27 11.82
C LYS A 61 -4.23 2.78 10.43
N VAL A 62 -5.40 3.41 10.26
CA VAL A 62 -5.91 3.89 8.97
C VAL A 62 -6.28 5.37 9.07
N LEU A 63 -5.87 6.16 8.09
CA LEU A 63 -6.25 7.57 7.98
C LEU A 63 -7.50 7.73 7.12
N SER A 64 -8.37 8.67 7.48
CA SER A 64 -9.49 9.05 6.59
C SER A 64 -9.02 9.78 5.33
N TYR A 65 -7.82 10.35 5.30
CA TYR A 65 -7.15 10.87 4.10
C TYR A 65 -6.58 9.71 3.30
N GLY A 66 -7.02 9.56 2.04
CA GLY A 66 -6.57 8.51 1.14
C GLY A 66 -6.93 7.08 1.56
N GLY A 67 -7.69 6.87 2.65
CA GLY A 67 -7.88 5.53 3.23
C GLY A 67 -6.56 4.85 3.61
N ILE A 68 -5.55 5.66 3.94
CA ILE A 68 -4.14 5.26 4.08
C ILE A 68 -3.95 4.30 5.24
N VAL A 69 -3.36 3.15 4.98
CA VAL A 69 -2.76 2.29 6.00
C VAL A 69 -1.47 2.94 6.48
N GLN A 70 -1.55 3.65 7.62
CA GLN A 70 -0.43 4.38 8.21
C GLN A 70 0.56 3.45 8.91
N SER A 71 0.06 2.45 9.62
CA SER A 71 0.86 1.39 10.23
C SER A 71 0.10 0.07 10.26
N LEU A 72 0.83 -1.00 10.13
CA LEU A 72 0.36 -2.36 10.35
C LEU A 72 1.42 -3.11 11.17
N GLU A 73 1.03 -3.50 12.39
CA GLU A 73 1.95 -4.17 13.31
C GLU A 73 1.57 -5.64 13.45
N ILE A 74 2.55 -6.52 13.26
CA ILE A 74 2.42 -7.96 13.43
C ILE A 74 3.60 -8.51 14.26
N PRO A 75 3.42 -9.61 15.00
CA PRO A 75 4.49 -10.23 15.77
C PRO A 75 5.49 -10.97 14.87
N ASP A 76 6.74 -11.04 15.31
CA ASP A 76 7.74 -11.96 14.75
C ASP A 76 7.63 -13.36 15.42
N ARG A 77 8.50 -14.30 15.02
CA ARG A 77 8.57 -15.67 15.61
C ARG A 77 8.82 -15.68 17.13
N HIS A 78 9.22 -14.56 17.73
CA HIS A 78 9.42 -14.38 19.17
C HIS A 78 8.32 -13.57 19.83
N GLY A 79 7.21 -13.26 19.12
CA GLY A 79 6.10 -12.46 19.62
C GLY A 79 6.35 -10.95 19.68
N ARG A 80 7.45 -10.44 19.11
CA ARG A 80 7.77 -8.99 19.14
C ARG A 80 7.08 -8.28 17.98
N TYR A 81 6.22 -7.32 18.30
CA TYR A 81 5.51 -6.50 17.34
C TYR A 81 6.43 -5.48 16.66
N ARG A 82 6.25 -5.30 15.35
CA ARG A 82 6.82 -4.20 14.58
C ARG A 82 5.84 -3.73 13.52
N ASN A 83 5.87 -2.43 13.24
CA ASN A 83 5.25 -1.88 12.03
C ASN A 83 5.99 -2.42 10.80
N VAL A 84 5.26 -3.01 9.86
CA VAL A 84 5.81 -3.64 8.64
C VAL A 84 5.46 -2.89 7.37
N VAL A 85 4.96 -1.65 7.50
CA VAL A 85 4.62 -0.81 6.35
C VAL A 85 5.28 0.56 6.46
N LEU A 86 5.67 1.15 5.32
CA LEU A 86 6.18 2.51 5.27
C LEU A 86 5.06 3.53 5.39
N GLY A 87 5.37 4.68 5.99
CA GLY A 87 4.44 5.79 6.15
C GLY A 87 5.10 7.00 6.79
N PHE A 88 4.30 8.02 7.08
CA PHE A 88 4.75 9.24 7.73
C PHE A 88 4.13 9.41 9.12
N ALA A 89 4.83 10.15 9.98
CA ALA A 89 4.35 10.45 11.33
C ALA A 89 3.24 11.51 11.34
N GLY A 90 3.27 12.46 10.41
CA GLY A 90 2.36 13.61 10.34
C GLY A 90 1.55 13.70 9.04
N LEU A 91 0.43 14.42 9.09
CA LEU A 91 -0.46 14.61 7.93
C LEU A 91 0.20 15.43 6.82
N ASP A 92 0.96 16.47 7.19
CA ASP A 92 1.58 17.39 6.24
C ASP A 92 2.50 16.67 5.25
N ASP A 93 3.23 15.66 5.71
CA ASP A 93 4.09 14.85 4.87
C ASP A 93 3.30 13.99 3.88
N TYR A 94 2.14 13.46 4.30
CA TYR A 94 1.25 12.73 3.40
C TYR A 94 0.68 13.64 2.31
N VAL A 95 0.30 14.87 2.65
CA VAL A 95 -0.26 15.83 1.70
C VAL A 95 0.81 16.33 0.72
N ALA A 96 2.03 16.62 1.21
CA ALA A 96 3.05 17.31 0.44
C ALA A 96 3.88 16.38 -0.46
N LYS A 97 4.20 15.15 0.01
CA LYS A 97 5.28 14.36 -0.63
C LYS A 97 5.09 12.85 -0.62
N SER A 98 3.89 12.34 -0.26
CA SER A 98 3.66 10.89 -0.23
C SER A 98 3.73 10.29 -1.64
N PRO A 99 4.59 9.28 -1.86
CA PRO A 99 4.56 8.48 -3.06
C PRO A 99 3.51 7.36 -2.91
N TYR A 100 2.28 7.72 -2.54
CA TYR A 100 1.13 6.82 -2.32
C TYR A 100 1.24 5.88 -1.11
N PHE A 101 2.11 6.13 -0.11
CA PHE A 101 2.28 5.24 1.05
C PHE A 101 0.94 4.80 1.64
N GLY A 102 0.66 3.48 1.56
CA GLY A 102 -0.51 2.83 2.15
C GLY A 102 -1.87 3.26 1.61
N ALA A 103 -1.93 4.08 0.55
CA ALA A 103 -3.15 4.72 0.08
C ALA A 103 -4.07 3.78 -0.73
N LEU A 104 -5.37 4.04 -0.66
CA LEU A 104 -6.33 3.54 -1.64
C LEU A 104 -6.12 4.26 -2.97
N ILE A 105 -5.98 3.48 -4.02
CA ILE A 105 -5.74 3.97 -5.38
C ILE A 105 -7.02 3.87 -6.21
N GLY A 106 -7.33 4.94 -6.90
CA GLY A 106 -8.46 5.07 -7.80
C GLY A 106 -8.53 6.49 -8.40
N ARG A 107 -9.39 6.71 -9.44
CA ARG A 107 -10.40 5.79 -9.98
C ARG A 107 -9.76 4.59 -10.72
N TYR A 108 -8.51 4.76 -11.21
CA TYR A 108 -7.79 3.75 -11.96
C TYR A 108 -6.37 3.58 -11.42
N GLY A 109 -6.08 2.41 -10.85
CA GLY A 109 -4.76 2.02 -10.35
C GLY A 109 -3.80 1.77 -11.50
N ASN A 110 -2.53 2.14 -11.27
CA ASN A 110 -1.46 2.11 -12.25
C ASN A 110 -1.68 3.09 -13.42
N ARG A 111 -1.06 2.87 -14.57
CA ARG A 111 -0.97 3.82 -15.69
C ARG A 111 -2.07 3.65 -16.73
N ILE A 112 -2.44 4.77 -17.35
CA ILE A 112 -3.16 4.86 -18.63
C ILE A 112 -2.31 5.69 -19.57
N ALA A 113 -1.93 5.12 -20.72
CA ALA A 113 -1.07 5.70 -21.72
C ALA A 113 -1.59 7.06 -22.21
N LYS A 114 -0.73 8.08 -22.20
CA LYS A 114 -1.05 9.46 -22.62
C LYS A 114 -2.23 10.08 -21.88
N GLY A 115 -2.61 9.50 -20.71
CA GLY A 115 -3.80 9.88 -19.98
C GLY A 115 -5.08 9.76 -20.81
N ARG A 116 -5.18 8.80 -21.74
CA ARG A 116 -6.30 8.78 -22.70
C ARG A 116 -6.78 7.36 -22.96
N PHE A 117 -8.11 7.23 -23.05
CA PHE A 117 -8.77 5.99 -23.49
C PHE A 117 -10.04 6.31 -24.27
N THR A 118 -10.50 5.36 -25.09
CA THR A 118 -11.76 5.46 -25.83
C THR A 118 -12.78 4.49 -25.26
N LEU A 119 -13.96 4.97 -24.92
CA LEU A 119 -15.08 4.20 -24.41
C LEU A 119 -16.35 4.54 -25.18
N ASP A 120 -17.02 3.55 -25.75
CA ASP A 120 -18.25 3.71 -26.53
C ASP A 120 -18.12 4.79 -27.63
N GLY A 121 -16.99 4.82 -28.33
CA GLY A 121 -16.68 5.78 -29.40
C GLY A 121 -16.27 7.19 -28.94
N THR A 122 -16.31 7.47 -27.63
CA THR A 122 -15.88 8.75 -27.07
C THR A 122 -14.48 8.62 -26.46
N THR A 123 -13.58 9.52 -26.86
CA THR A 123 -12.25 9.61 -26.25
C THR A 123 -12.29 10.51 -25.03
N HIS A 124 -11.79 9.98 -23.91
CA HIS A 124 -11.67 10.68 -22.64
C HIS A 124 -10.21 11.06 -22.39
N GLN A 125 -9.97 12.32 -22.04
CA GLN A 125 -8.66 12.81 -21.61
C GLN A 125 -8.64 12.91 -20.10
N LEU A 126 -7.70 12.19 -19.48
CA LEU A 126 -7.49 12.18 -18.04
C LEU A 126 -6.43 13.21 -17.62
N SER A 127 -6.41 13.52 -16.34
CA SER A 127 -5.31 14.24 -15.70
C SER A 127 -3.98 13.49 -15.90
N VAL A 128 -2.98 14.18 -16.43
CA VAL A 128 -1.64 13.69 -16.66
C VAL A 128 -0.77 14.09 -15.47
N ASN A 129 -0.10 13.13 -14.83
CA ASN A 129 0.70 13.34 -13.62
C ASN A 129 1.96 12.46 -13.53
N ASP A 130 2.27 11.71 -14.62
CA ASP A 130 3.45 10.87 -14.72
C ASP A 130 4.02 10.97 -16.15
N GLY A 131 4.89 11.97 -16.35
CA GLY A 131 5.37 12.35 -17.69
C GLY A 131 4.20 12.73 -18.60
N VAL A 132 3.92 11.89 -19.61
CA VAL A 132 2.79 12.05 -20.54
C VAL A 132 1.59 11.17 -20.17
N ASN A 133 1.70 10.36 -19.11
CA ASN A 133 0.72 9.36 -18.74
C ASN A 133 -0.15 9.82 -17.54
N SER A 134 -1.29 9.19 -17.36
CA SER A 134 -2.06 9.25 -16.11
C SER A 134 -1.62 8.09 -15.22
N LEU A 135 -1.34 8.38 -13.95
CA LEU A 135 -0.95 7.40 -12.95
C LEU A 135 -1.88 7.51 -11.74
N HIS A 136 -2.33 6.37 -11.23
CA HIS A 136 -3.09 6.22 -9.98
C HIS A 136 -4.30 7.16 -9.84
N GLY A 137 -5.01 7.40 -10.96
CA GLY A 137 -6.24 8.21 -10.97
C GLY A 137 -6.01 9.71 -11.22
N GLY A 138 -4.75 10.14 -11.48
CA GLY A 138 -4.39 11.51 -11.81
C GLY A 138 -3.89 12.34 -10.62
N ALA A 139 -3.68 13.63 -10.85
CA ALA A 139 -3.02 14.54 -9.89
C ALA A 139 -3.76 14.66 -8.54
N GLN A 140 -5.07 14.42 -8.51
CA GLN A 140 -5.92 14.44 -7.33
C GLN A 140 -6.73 13.14 -7.25
N GLY A 141 -6.02 11.99 -7.24
CA GLY A 141 -6.61 10.66 -7.13
C GLY A 141 -7.22 10.37 -5.75
N PHE A 142 -7.67 9.15 -5.56
CA PHE A 142 -8.32 8.70 -4.31
C PHE A 142 -7.39 8.76 -3.09
N ASP A 143 -6.09 8.67 -3.30
CA ASP A 143 -5.03 8.85 -2.31
C ASP A 143 -5.03 10.24 -1.66
N LYS A 144 -5.57 11.26 -2.34
CA LYS A 144 -5.62 12.66 -1.88
C LYS A 144 -7.02 13.12 -1.46
N ARG A 145 -7.95 12.19 -1.24
CA ARG A 145 -9.32 12.50 -0.83
C ARG A 145 -9.54 12.16 0.64
N VAL A 146 -10.35 12.95 1.32
CA VAL A 146 -10.84 12.59 2.65
C VAL A 146 -12.08 11.72 2.48
N TRP A 147 -11.98 10.47 2.94
CA TRP A 147 -13.05 9.50 2.88
C TRP A 147 -13.97 9.65 4.10
N ASP A 148 -15.26 9.39 3.89
CA ASP A 148 -16.18 9.17 5.00
C ASP A 148 -15.93 7.77 5.57
N VAL A 149 -15.57 7.70 6.86
CA VAL A 149 -15.15 6.46 7.51
C VAL A 149 -16.01 6.18 8.73
N ALA A 150 -16.55 4.96 8.77
CA ALA A 150 -17.30 4.42 9.91
C ALA A 150 -16.67 3.12 10.38
N GLY A 151 -16.46 3.00 11.70
CA GLY A 151 -16.04 1.74 12.33
C GLY A 151 -17.22 0.79 12.55
N PHE A 152 -16.93 -0.51 12.53
CA PHE A 152 -17.92 -1.54 12.87
C PHE A 152 -17.28 -2.70 13.62
N THR A 153 -18.14 -3.45 14.32
CA THR A 153 -17.84 -4.78 14.90
C THR A 153 -18.93 -5.73 14.42
N SER A 154 -18.56 -6.91 13.94
CA SER A 154 -19.50 -7.93 13.46
C SER A 154 -19.05 -9.32 13.92
N GLY A 155 -19.74 -9.89 14.89
CA GLY A 155 -19.28 -11.13 15.54
C GLY A 155 -17.92 -10.93 16.19
N THR A 156 -16.90 -11.66 15.71
CA THR A 156 -15.51 -11.54 16.17
C THR A 156 -14.65 -10.61 15.32
N ASP A 157 -15.22 -10.04 14.27
CA ASP A 157 -14.49 -9.20 13.32
C ASP A 157 -14.64 -7.72 13.68
N VAL A 158 -13.57 -6.95 13.47
CA VAL A 158 -13.57 -5.49 13.60
C VAL A 158 -13.16 -4.86 12.26
N GLY A 159 -13.73 -3.70 11.92
CA GLY A 159 -13.40 -3.14 10.62
C GLY A 159 -13.84 -1.69 10.42
N LEU A 160 -13.54 -1.19 9.23
CA LEU A 160 -13.87 0.15 8.76
C LEU A 160 -14.60 0.05 7.42
N VAL A 161 -15.63 0.87 7.27
CA VAL A 161 -16.26 1.13 5.97
C VAL A 161 -15.86 2.54 5.54
N LEU A 162 -15.18 2.65 4.41
CA LEU A 162 -14.73 3.88 3.81
C LEU A 162 -15.59 4.17 2.57
N ARG A 163 -16.12 5.39 2.45
CA ARG A 163 -16.93 5.81 1.31
C ARG A 163 -16.39 7.06 0.68
N TYR A 164 -16.36 7.07 -0.64
CA TYR A 164 -16.04 8.25 -1.43
C TYR A 164 -16.91 8.29 -2.70
N THR A 165 -17.41 9.47 -3.03
CA THR A 165 -18.13 9.72 -4.29
C THR A 165 -17.27 10.60 -5.17
N SER A 166 -16.75 10.02 -6.26
CA SER A 166 -16.00 10.73 -7.29
C SER A 166 -16.99 11.26 -8.33
N ALA A 167 -17.05 12.58 -8.49
CA ALA A 167 -18.02 13.25 -9.37
C ALA A 167 -17.76 12.93 -10.85
N ASP A 168 -18.78 13.08 -11.69
CA ASP A 168 -18.62 13.03 -13.16
C ASP A 168 -17.58 14.06 -13.61
N GLY A 169 -16.61 13.63 -14.42
CA GLY A 169 -15.51 14.46 -14.89
C GLY A 169 -14.33 14.63 -13.92
N GLU A 170 -14.39 14.09 -12.70
CA GLU A 170 -13.25 14.14 -11.78
C GLU A 170 -12.01 13.49 -12.42
N MET A 171 -10.89 14.23 -12.48
CA MET A 171 -9.65 13.86 -13.18
C MET A 171 -9.85 13.43 -14.65
N GLY A 172 -10.98 13.79 -15.29
CA GLY A 172 -11.33 13.46 -16.67
C GLY A 172 -12.11 12.15 -16.84
N TYR A 173 -12.40 11.43 -15.77
CA TYR A 173 -13.18 10.18 -15.84
C TYR A 173 -14.68 10.46 -16.00
N PRO A 174 -15.38 9.78 -16.95
CA PRO A 174 -16.83 9.94 -17.13
C PRO A 174 -17.62 9.27 -16.00
N GLY A 175 -18.79 9.82 -15.70
CA GLY A 175 -19.77 9.31 -14.75
C GLY A 175 -19.40 9.54 -13.30
N THR A 176 -20.44 9.64 -12.46
CA THR A 176 -20.30 9.67 -11.00
C THR A 176 -20.00 8.26 -10.50
N LEU A 177 -18.88 8.07 -9.80
CA LEU A 177 -18.51 6.78 -9.19
C LEU A 177 -18.74 6.82 -7.69
N ARG A 178 -19.64 5.98 -7.18
CA ARG A 178 -19.82 5.76 -5.73
C ARG A 178 -19.00 4.56 -5.30
N THR A 179 -17.99 4.79 -4.49
CA THR A 179 -17.04 3.78 -4.04
C THR A 179 -17.23 3.50 -2.56
N LYS A 180 -17.23 2.21 -2.21
CA LYS A 180 -17.17 1.70 -0.85
C LYS A 180 -16.00 0.73 -0.74
N VAL A 181 -15.11 0.95 0.22
CA VAL A 181 -14.04 0.03 0.58
C VAL A 181 -14.28 -0.42 2.02
N THR A 182 -14.17 -1.72 2.27
CA THR A 182 -14.30 -2.28 3.62
C THR A 182 -12.99 -2.92 4.03
N TYR A 183 -12.41 -2.45 5.12
CA TYR A 183 -11.28 -3.08 5.79
C TYR A 183 -11.80 -3.92 6.94
N THR A 184 -11.46 -5.20 6.98
CA THR A 184 -11.86 -6.12 8.04
C THR A 184 -10.63 -6.81 8.61
N LEU A 185 -10.47 -6.78 9.94
CA LEU A 185 -9.57 -7.67 10.68
C LEU A 185 -10.41 -8.76 11.33
N ASN A 186 -10.13 -10.02 10.99
CA ASN A 186 -10.81 -11.15 11.58
C ASN A 186 -10.08 -11.65 12.85
N ARG A 187 -10.67 -12.62 13.54
CA ARG A 187 -10.11 -13.21 14.78
C ARG A 187 -8.75 -13.91 14.59
N HIS A 188 -8.34 -14.20 13.36
CA HIS A 188 -7.06 -14.82 13.04
C HIS A 188 -5.99 -13.78 12.68
N GLY A 189 -6.35 -12.48 12.67
CA GLY A 189 -5.46 -11.39 12.30
C GLY A 189 -5.36 -11.15 10.80
N ASP A 190 -6.16 -11.84 9.96
CA ASP A 190 -6.17 -11.56 8.52
C ASP A 190 -6.77 -10.17 8.28
N TRP A 191 -6.13 -9.40 7.42
CA TRP A 191 -6.64 -8.14 6.91
C TRP A 191 -7.26 -8.33 5.53
N ARG A 192 -8.57 -8.17 5.46
CA ARG A 192 -9.34 -8.25 4.22
C ARG A 192 -9.73 -6.86 3.74
N VAL A 193 -9.59 -6.64 2.44
CA VAL A 193 -10.01 -5.43 1.72
C VAL A 193 -11.04 -5.82 0.68
N ASP A 194 -12.26 -5.34 0.84
CA ASP A 194 -13.34 -5.50 -0.14
C ASP A 194 -13.62 -4.17 -0.81
N TYR A 195 -13.62 -4.16 -2.14
CA TYR A 195 -13.92 -2.99 -2.97
C TYR A 195 -15.28 -3.18 -3.64
N GLU A 196 -16.12 -2.15 -3.56
CA GLU A 196 -17.37 -2.06 -4.28
C GLU A 196 -17.49 -0.69 -4.93
N ALA A 197 -17.97 -0.64 -6.20
CA ALA A 197 -18.28 0.63 -6.84
C ALA A 197 -19.47 0.49 -7.79
N THR A 198 -20.24 1.58 -7.92
CA THR A 198 -21.34 1.75 -8.88
C THR A 198 -21.20 3.08 -9.60
N THR A 199 -21.75 3.17 -10.81
CA THR A 199 -21.68 4.36 -11.64
C THR A 199 -23.04 4.68 -12.28
N ASP A 200 -23.28 5.96 -12.61
CA ASP A 200 -24.43 6.44 -13.39
C ASP A 200 -24.17 6.50 -14.90
N ARG A 201 -22.89 6.41 -15.33
CA ARG A 201 -22.46 6.36 -16.73
C ARG A 201 -21.35 5.35 -16.92
N ALA A 202 -21.17 4.84 -18.15
CA ALA A 202 -20.04 3.96 -18.45
C ALA A 202 -18.71 4.66 -18.13
N THR A 203 -17.83 3.95 -17.42
CA THR A 203 -16.53 4.46 -16.98
C THR A 203 -15.54 3.29 -16.86
N VAL A 204 -14.28 3.58 -16.54
CA VAL A 204 -13.26 2.57 -16.23
C VAL A 204 -12.91 2.62 -14.75
N VAL A 205 -12.74 1.44 -14.13
CA VAL A 205 -12.46 1.31 -12.69
C VAL A 205 -11.41 0.23 -12.49
N ASN A 206 -10.38 0.55 -11.71
CA ASN A 206 -9.36 -0.37 -11.26
C ASN A 206 -8.87 0.10 -9.88
N LEU A 207 -9.37 -0.49 -8.81
CA LEU A 207 -9.06 -0.07 -7.43
C LEU A 207 -8.02 -0.99 -6.83
N THR A 208 -7.06 -0.43 -6.10
CA THR A 208 -6.04 -1.19 -5.38
C THR A 208 -5.59 -0.46 -4.12
N SER A 209 -4.69 -1.09 -3.34
CA SER A 209 -4.06 -0.51 -2.15
C SER A 209 -2.55 -0.52 -2.33
N HIS A 210 -1.91 0.64 -2.15
CA HIS A 210 -0.50 0.87 -2.42
C HIS A 210 0.36 0.77 -1.13
N VAL A 211 0.26 -0.36 -0.44
CA VAL A 211 1.03 -0.59 0.78
C VAL A 211 2.47 -0.95 0.44
N TYR A 212 3.40 -0.24 1.06
CA TYR A 212 4.84 -0.52 0.99
C TYR A 212 5.24 -1.43 2.14
N TRP A 213 5.57 -2.68 1.84
CA TRP A 213 5.88 -3.72 2.81
C TRP A 213 7.37 -3.84 3.10
N ASN A 214 7.73 -3.96 4.36
CA ASN A 214 9.01 -4.46 4.83
C ASN A 214 8.78 -5.34 6.06
N LEU A 215 8.81 -6.66 5.90
CA LEU A 215 8.47 -7.61 6.98
C LEU A 215 9.54 -7.69 8.08
N ALA A 216 10.77 -7.19 7.83
CA ALA A 216 11.78 -7.02 8.87
C ALA A 216 11.44 -5.86 9.83
N GLY A 217 10.56 -4.95 9.38
CA GLY A 217 10.07 -3.77 10.10
C GLY A 217 10.35 -2.49 9.34
N GLU A 218 9.48 -1.48 9.49
CA GLU A 218 9.67 -0.14 8.95
C GLU A 218 11.03 0.42 9.36
N GLY A 219 11.78 0.95 8.39
CA GLY A 219 13.11 1.54 8.61
C GLY A 219 14.22 0.53 8.95
N SER A 220 14.01 -0.77 8.78
CA SER A 220 15.02 -1.81 9.04
C SER A 220 16.07 -1.95 7.92
N GLY A 221 15.90 -1.27 6.80
CA GLY A 221 16.76 -1.35 5.61
C GLY A 221 16.10 -2.14 4.48
N SER A 222 16.93 -2.73 3.62
CA SER A 222 16.51 -3.32 2.35
C SER A 222 15.66 -4.58 2.48
N ILE A 223 14.70 -4.74 1.53
CA ILE A 223 13.88 -5.95 1.36
C ILE A 223 14.54 -6.99 0.44
N TYR A 224 15.77 -6.80 0.04
CA TYR A 224 16.39 -7.68 -0.96
C TYR A 224 16.62 -9.10 -0.47
N ASP A 225 16.70 -9.32 0.85
CA ASP A 225 16.76 -10.64 1.47
C ASP A 225 15.37 -11.25 1.75
N HIS A 226 14.28 -10.54 1.46
CA HIS A 226 12.95 -11.12 1.54
C HIS A 226 12.76 -12.13 0.41
N GLU A 227 12.16 -13.27 0.74
CA GLU A 227 11.79 -14.31 -0.22
C GLU A 227 10.38 -14.05 -0.75
N LEU A 228 10.22 -14.05 -2.09
CA LEU A 228 8.94 -13.84 -2.75
C LEU A 228 8.63 -15.01 -3.68
N GLU A 229 7.37 -15.48 -3.64
CA GLU A 229 6.79 -16.42 -4.58
C GLU A 229 5.51 -15.81 -5.17
N ILE A 230 5.30 -15.95 -6.50
CA ILE A 230 4.11 -15.45 -7.22
C ILE A 230 3.60 -16.56 -8.15
N ALA A 231 2.31 -16.91 -8.03
CA ALA A 231 1.62 -17.92 -8.85
C ALA A 231 1.24 -17.33 -10.23
N ALA A 232 2.27 -17.06 -11.06
CA ALA A 232 2.11 -16.48 -12.38
C ALA A 232 3.21 -16.93 -13.32
N ALA A 233 2.84 -17.52 -14.47
CA ALA A 233 3.77 -17.94 -15.51
C ALA A 233 4.09 -16.82 -16.52
N ARG A 234 3.40 -15.67 -16.43
CA ARG A 234 3.53 -14.53 -17.35
C ARG A 234 3.50 -13.19 -16.62
N TYR A 235 4.04 -12.18 -17.29
CA TYR A 235 3.96 -10.78 -16.87
C TYR A 235 3.68 -9.88 -18.07
N THR A 236 3.31 -8.63 -17.84
CA THR A 236 3.15 -7.62 -18.90
C THR A 236 4.46 -6.83 -19.03
N PRO A 237 5.27 -7.03 -20.08
CA PRO A 237 6.43 -6.18 -20.34
C PRO A 237 5.98 -4.76 -20.67
N VAL A 238 6.85 -3.81 -20.33
CA VAL A 238 6.58 -2.38 -20.47
C VAL A 238 7.56 -1.71 -21.43
N ASP A 239 7.18 -0.52 -21.93
CA ASP A 239 8.08 0.41 -22.63
C ASP A 239 8.85 1.29 -21.63
N ALA A 240 9.65 2.23 -22.13
CA ALA A 240 10.43 3.15 -21.29
C ALA A 240 9.58 4.12 -20.46
N GLY A 241 8.29 4.27 -20.76
CA GLY A 241 7.29 5.02 -19.99
C GLY A 241 6.54 4.17 -18.99
N LEU A 242 6.96 2.92 -18.79
CA LEU A 242 6.32 1.93 -17.92
C LEU A 242 4.86 1.61 -18.33
N ILE A 243 4.56 1.76 -19.62
CA ILE A 243 3.27 1.38 -20.20
C ILE A 243 3.38 -0.05 -20.77
N PRO A 244 2.43 -0.95 -20.44
CA PRO A 244 2.42 -2.30 -21.02
C PRO A 244 2.42 -2.27 -22.54
N THR A 245 3.23 -3.15 -23.15
CA THR A 245 3.32 -3.28 -24.61
C THR A 245 2.11 -4.00 -25.23
N GLY A 246 1.25 -4.60 -24.40
CA GLY A 246 0.15 -5.48 -24.83
C GLY A 246 0.55 -6.95 -24.88
N GLU A 247 1.83 -7.27 -24.76
CA GLU A 247 2.32 -8.64 -24.69
C GLU A 247 2.08 -9.24 -23.29
N LEU A 248 1.89 -10.57 -23.24
CA LEU A 248 1.89 -11.39 -22.02
C LEU A 248 3.11 -12.32 -22.09
N ALA A 249 4.29 -11.79 -21.73
CA ALA A 249 5.56 -12.50 -21.84
C ALA A 249 5.71 -13.58 -20.74
N ARG A 250 6.44 -14.67 -21.05
CA ARG A 250 6.75 -15.72 -20.08
C ARG A 250 7.79 -15.23 -19.08
N VAL A 251 7.62 -15.59 -17.79
CA VAL A 251 8.62 -15.28 -16.75
C VAL A 251 9.82 -16.21 -16.78
N GLY A 252 9.65 -17.46 -17.27
CA GLY A 252 10.68 -18.51 -17.24
C GLY A 252 11.98 -18.09 -17.94
N GLY A 253 13.11 -18.19 -17.26
CA GLY A 253 14.43 -17.80 -17.76
C GLY A 253 14.68 -16.28 -17.74
N THR A 254 13.86 -15.51 -17.03
CA THR A 254 14.00 -14.06 -16.86
C THR A 254 14.15 -13.69 -15.37
N PRO A 255 14.58 -12.46 -15.04
CA PRO A 255 14.61 -11.97 -13.66
C PRO A 255 13.22 -11.93 -12.97
N PHE A 256 12.15 -12.03 -13.76
CA PHE A 256 10.75 -11.99 -13.31
C PHE A 256 10.20 -13.36 -12.90
N ASP A 257 11.01 -14.43 -12.89
CA ASP A 257 10.58 -15.77 -12.52
C ASP A 257 10.52 -15.96 -11.00
N PHE A 258 9.37 -15.65 -10.42
CA PHE A 258 9.04 -15.86 -9.02
C PHE A 258 8.08 -17.03 -8.79
N ARG A 259 7.96 -17.98 -9.75
CA ARG A 259 7.11 -19.19 -9.59
C ARG A 259 7.60 -20.13 -8.48
N ARG A 260 8.82 -19.96 -8.04
CA ARG A 260 9.40 -20.57 -6.84
C ARG A 260 9.96 -19.46 -5.98
N ALA A 261 9.86 -19.62 -4.67
CA ALA A 261 10.41 -18.64 -3.74
C ALA A 261 11.90 -18.40 -4.03
N LYS A 262 12.25 -17.12 -4.22
CA LYS A 262 13.62 -16.64 -4.31
C LYS A 262 13.75 -15.28 -3.63
N THR A 263 14.95 -14.86 -3.29
CA THR A 263 15.15 -13.53 -2.72
C THR A 263 14.87 -12.44 -3.75
N VAL A 264 14.26 -11.35 -3.32
CA VAL A 264 13.98 -10.18 -4.18
C VAL A 264 15.27 -9.64 -4.82
N GLY A 265 16.37 -9.68 -4.07
CA GLY A 265 17.67 -9.19 -4.51
C GLY A 265 18.41 -10.08 -5.51
N GLU A 266 17.99 -11.35 -5.71
CA GLU A 266 18.74 -12.34 -6.51
C GLU A 266 19.04 -11.85 -7.91
N ASP A 267 18.01 -11.36 -8.62
CA ASP A 267 18.15 -10.95 -10.03
C ASP A 267 17.94 -9.44 -10.26
N ILE A 268 17.74 -8.65 -9.20
CA ILE A 268 17.32 -7.24 -9.35
C ILE A 268 18.37 -6.36 -10.05
N ARG A 269 19.64 -6.83 -10.10
CA ARG A 269 20.77 -6.13 -10.74
C ARG A 269 21.22 -6.78 -12.04
N VAL A 270 20.50 -7.79 -12.54
CA VAL A 270 20.81 -8.40 -13.84
C VAL A 270 20.57 -7.40 -14.95
N GLY A 271 21.45 -7.39 -15.96
CA GLY A 271 21.32 -6.52 -17.13
C GLY A 271 20.17 -6.94 -18.04
N HIS A 272 18.95 -6.56 -17.68
CA HIS A 272 17.72 -6.85 -18.41
C HIS A 272 16.96 -5.56 -18.73
N GLN A 273 16.49 -5.39 -19.99
CA GLN A 273 15.88 -4.15 -20.45
C GLN A 273 14.70 -3.68 -19.60
N GLN A 274 13.88 -4.61 -19.12
CA GLN A 274 12.72 -4.30 -18.28
C GLN A 274 13.16 -3.77 -16.89
N LEU A 275 14.23 -4.31 -16.32
CA LEU A 275 14.80 -3.81 -15.06
C LEU A 275 15.42 -2.41 -15.25
N LEU A 276 16.01 -2.12 -16.43
CA LEU A 276 16.50 -0.78 -16.75
C LEU A 276 15.37 0.24 -16.83
N TYR A 277 14.23 -0.12 -17.45
CA TYR A 277 13.05 0.75 -17.53
C TYR A 277 12.48 1.05 -16.13
N GLY A 278 12.31 0.03 -15.30
CA GLY A 278 11.76 0.16 -13.95
C GLY A 278 12.75 0.65 -12.90
N GLN A 279 14.05 0.76 -13.23
CA GLN A 279 15.14 0.95 -12.26
C GLN A 279 15.12 -0.11 -11.13
N GLY A 280 14.65 -1.30 -11.46
CA GLY A 280 14.31 -2.43 -10.63
C GLY A 280 13.03 -3.07 -11.13
N ILE A 281 12.26 -3.68 -10.25
CA ILE A 281 10.98 -4.29 -10.60
C ILE A 281 9.86 -3.25 -10.43
N ASP A 282 9.07 -3.02 -11.48
CA ASP A 282 7.81 -2.25 -11.46
C ASP A 282 6.89 -2.81 -12.57
N HIS A 283 6.43 -4.05 -12.37
CA HIS A 283 5.75 -4.81 -13.40
C HIS A 283 4.51 -5.52 -12.86
N ASN A 284 3.58 -5.83 -13.75
CA ASN A 284 2.36 -6.58 -13.42
C ASN A 284 2.52 -8.04 -13.83
N TRP A 285 2.31 -8.97 -12.89
CA TRP A 285 2.20 -10.41 -13.12
C TRP A 285 0.78 -10.77 -13.51
N VAL A 286 0.67 -11.60 -14.55
CA VAL A 286 -0.58 -12.19 -15.02
C VAL A 286 -0.84 -13.45 -14.19
N LEU A 287 -1.72 -13.36 -13.22
CA LEU A 287 -2.03 -14.45 -12.30
C LEU A 287 -2.64 -15.64 -13.04
N ASP A 288 -2.09 -16.83 -12.82
CA ASP A 288 -2.50 -18.04 -13.53
C ASP A 288 -3.99 -18.39 -13.34
N LYS A 289 -4.58 -17.99 -12.22
CA LYS A 289 -6.01 -18.18 -11.93
C LYS A 289 -6.96 -17.26 -12.72
N GLY A 290 -6.45 -16.15 -13.28
CA GLY A 290 -7.29 -15.10 -13.88
C GLY A 290 -8.19 -14.38 -12.86
N ILE A 291 -9.38 -13.93 -13.32
CA ILE A 291 -10.43 -13.40 -12.44
C ILE A 291 -11.14 -14.57 -11.77
N SER A 292 -11.32 -14.48 -10.45
CA SER A 292 -12.00 -15.53 -9.68
C SER A 292 -13.15 -14.97 -8.83
N ALA A 293 -14.16 -15.82 -8.53
CA ALA A 293 -15.33 -15.43 -7.73
C ALA A 293 -15.00 -15.28 -6.23
N ARG A 294 -13.92 -15.91 -5.78
CA ARG A 294 -13.43 -15.86 -4.38
C ARG A 294 -11.94 -15.58 -4.38
N PRO A 295 -11.40 -14.96 -3.33
CA PRO A 295 -9.96 -14.80 -3.20
C PRO A 295 -9.23 -16.14 -3.25
N GLU A 296 -8.28 -16.27 -4.17
CA GLU A 296 -7.39 -17.43 -4.30
C GLU A 296 -5.97 -16.98 -3.99
N HIS A 297 -5.16 -17.86 -3.37
CA HIS A 297 -3.78 -17.58 -3.03
C HIS A 297 -2.94 -17.34 -4.29
N ILE A 298 -2.16 -16.24 -4.28
CA ILE A 298 -1.39 -15.81 -5.46
C ILE A 298 0.06 -15.45 -5.16
N ALA A 299 0.39 -15.10 -3.92
CA ALA A 299 1.76 -14.71 -3.57
C ALA A 299 2.04 -14.96 -2.09
N THR A 300 3.30 -15.28 -1.81
CA THR A 300 3.86 -15.35 -0.45
C THR A 300 5.14 -14.53 -0.39
N LEU A 301 5.19 -13.57 0.55
CA LEU A 301 6.37 -12.82 0.92
C LEU A 301 6.82 -13.27 2.31
N ARG A 302 8.12 -13.50 2.50
CA ARG A 302 8.69 -13.92 3.78
C ARG A 302 9.95 -13.12 4.09
N ASP A 303 10.11 -12.68 5.32
CA ASP A 303 11.40 -12.23 5.85
C ASP A 303 12.05 -13.35 6.68
N PRO A 304 13.13 -13.97 6.19
CA PRO A 304 13.81 -15.05 6.93
C PRO A 304 14.36 -14.61 8.29
N SER A 305 14.69 -13.32 8.44
CA SER A 305 15.32 -12.80 9.66
C SER A 305 14.34 -12.72 10.84
N SER A 306 13.13 -12.24 10.62
CA SER A 306 12.07 -12.15 11.64
C SER A 306 11.17 -13.38 11.69
N GLY A 307 11.11 -14.14 10.60
CA GLY A 307 10.15 -15.22 10.36
C GLY A 307 8.80 -14.74 9.87
N ARG A 308 8.52 -13.42 9.83
CA ARG A 308 7.23 -12.92 9.37
C ARG A 308 6.94 -13.30 7.94
N THR A 309 5.71 -13.71 7.72
CA THR A 309 5.18 -14.04 6.39
C THR A 309 3.93 -13.20 6.08
N LEU A 310 3.77 -12.86 4.80
CA LEU A 310 2.56 -12.28 4.24
C LEU A 310 2.11 -13.16 3.07
N ARG A 311 0.91 -13.73 3.18
CA ARG A 311 0.26 -14.46 2.10
C ARG A 311 -0.87 -13.60 1.53
N ILE A 312 -0.92 -13.47 0.22
CA ILE A 312 -1.94 -12.68 -0.47
C ILE A 312 -2.86 -13.61 -1.24
N SER A 313 -4.16 -13.44 -1.02
CA SER A 313 -5.22 -14.07 -1.82
C SER A 313 -6.11 -12.99 -2.41
N THR A 314 -6.50 -13.11 -3.69
CA THR A 314 -7.29 -12.08 -4.36
C THR A 314 -8.25 -12.65 -5.40
N THR A 315 -9.28 -11.86 -5.75
CA THR A 315 -10.14 -12.09 -6.92
C THR A 315 -9.58 -11.45 -8.19
N GLU A 316 -8.59 -10.56 -8.09
CA GLU A 316 -8.00 -9.81 -9.19
C GLU A 316 -7.17 -10.69 -10.14
N PRO A 317 -7.08 -10.36 -11.45
CA PRO A 317 -6.31 -11.12 -12.43
C PRO A 317 -4.83 -10.81 -12.46
N GLY A 318 -4.39 -9.73 -11.81
CA GLY A 318 -3.02 -9.24 -11.84
C GLY A 318 -2.48 -8.87 -10.47
N LEU A 319 -1.16 -8.86 -10.40
CA LEU A 319 -0.39 -8.40 -9.24
C LEU A 319 0.74 -7.50 -9.73
N GLN A 320 0.69 -6.22 -9.39
CA GLN A 320 1.84 -5.34 -9.57
C GLN A 320 2.83 -5.60 -8.44
N PHE A 321 4.06 -5.89 -8.80
CA PHE A 321 5.19 -5.90 -7.87
C PHE A 321 6.11 -4.72 -8.20
N TYR A 322 6.29 -3.84 -7.21
CA TYR A 322 7.18 -2.69 -7.25
C TYR A 322 8.21 -2.80 -6.14
N SER A 323 9.50 -2.74 -6.46
CA SER A 323 10.60 -2.98 -5.51
C SER A 323 11.13 -1.70 -4.83
N GLY A 324 10.32 -0.65 -4.75
CA GLY A 324 10.69 0.60 -4.06
C GLY A 324 11.76 1.42 -4.78
N ASN A 325 11.79 1.37 -6.11
CA ASN A 325 12.88 1.86 -6.94
C ASN A 325 13.10 3.38 -6.87
N PHE A 326 12.02 4.14 -6.61
CA PHE A 326 12.03 5.61 -6.58
C PHE A 326 12.11 6.20 -5.17
N LEU A 327 12.36 5.38 -4.14
CA LEU A 327 12.71 5.85 -2.80
C LEU A 327 14.17 6.33 -2.81
N ASP A 328 14.39 7.64 -2.68
CA ASP A 328 15.67 8.31 -2.98
C ASP A 328 16.45 8.80 -1.74
N GLY A 329 15.94 8.50 -0.54
CA GLY A 329 16.55 8.95 0.72
C GLY A 329 16.12 10.35 1.18
N THR A 330 15.11 10.95 0.55
CA THR A 330 14.57 12.28 0.94
C THR A 330 13.37 12.20 1.86
N LEU A 331 12.76 11.01 2.03
CA LEU A 331 11.56 10.82 2.83
C LEU A 331 11.89 10.28 4.22
N LEU A 332 11.44 10.98 5.26
CA LEU A 332 11.61 10.60 6.66
C LEU A 332 10.37 9.83 7.13
N GLY A 333 10.54 8.55 7.48
CA GLY A 333 9.47 7.66 7.91
C GLY A 333 8.98 7.85 9.33
N THR A 334 7.98 7.06 9.71
CA THR A 334 7.36 7.08 11.05
C THR A 334 8.35 6.79 12.17
N GLY A 335 9.32 5.92 11.94
CA GLY A 335 10.38 5.56 12.90
C GLY A 335 11.58 6.51 12.92
N GLY A 336 11.52 7.67 12.23
CA GLY A 336 12.64 8.60 12.14
C GLY A 336 13.80 8.10 11.28
N ARG A 337 13.56 7.14 10.39
CA ARG A 337 14.52 6.64 9.40
C ARG A 337 14.17 7.15 8.02
N ILE A 338 15.20 7.49 7.23
CA ILE A 338 15.01 7.84 5.81
C ILE A 338 14.79 6.60 4.97
N TYR A 339 13.91 6.70 3.96
CA TYR A 339 13.62 5.61 3.05
C TYR A 339 14.44 5.71 1.78
N ARG A 340 15.08 4.61 1.40
CA ARG A 340 15.96 4.49 0.24
C ARG A 340 15.44 3.43 -0.73
N GLN A 341 15.98 3.40 -1.93
CA GLN A 341 15.70 2.36 -2.91
C GLN A 341 15.82 0.96 -2.29
N GLY A 342 14.76 0.17 -2.43
CA GLY A 342 14.71 -1.18 -1.88
C GLY A 342 14.37 -1.28 -0.39
N ASP A 343 14.02 -0.22 0.30
CA ASP A 343 13.63 -0.27 1.72
C ASP A 343 12.21 -0.80 1.94
N ALA A 344 11.44 -0.96 0.87
CA ALA A 344 10.16 -1.65 0.88
C ALA A 344 9.77 -2.11 -0.53
N LEU A 345 8.74 -2.94 -0.60
CA LEU A 345 8.11 -3.37 -1.85
C LEU A 345 6.59 -3.22 -1.79
N CYS A 346 5.94 -3.05 -2.96
CA CYS A 346 4.49 -3.08 -3.08
C CYS A 346 4.03 -4.34 -3.81
N LEU A 347 2.91 -4.89 -3.38
CA LEU A 347 2.20 -6.01 -4.00
C LEU A 347 0.74 -5.60 -4.19
N GLU A 348 0.43 -5.00 -5.35
CA GLU A 348 -0.87 -4.38 -5.62
C GLU A 348 -1.71 -5.32 -6.46
N THR A 349 -2.76 -5.88 -5.88
CA THR A 349 -3.72 -6.72 -6.60
C THR A 349 -4.63 -5.82 -7.44
N GLN A 350 -4.71 -6.06 -8.74
CA GLN A 350 -5.37 -5.16 -9.69
C GLN A 350 -5.71 -5.84 -11.01
N HIS A 351 -6.50 -5.17 -11.87
CA HIS A 351 -6.51 -5.41 -13.30
C HIS A 351 -5.21 -4.89 -13.92
N PHE A 352 -4.88 -5.34 -15.14
CA PHE A 352 -3.61 -4.96 -15.76
C PHE A 352 -3.56 -3.46 -16.04
N PRO A 353 -2.38 -2.82 -15.91
CA PRO A 353 -2.22 -1.42 -16.29
C PRO A 353 -2.61 -1.20 -17.75
N ASP A 354 -3.12 -0.03 -18.06
CA ASP A 354 -3.54 0.40 -19.41
C ASP A 354 -4.59 -0.49 -20.10
N SER A 355 -5.32 -1.36 -19.36
CA SER A 355 -6.34 -2.24 -19.90
C SER A 355 -7.36 -1.56 -20.84
N PRO A 356 -7.80 -0.30 -20.61
CA PRO A 356 -8.73 0.37 -21.52
C PRO A 356 -8.20 0.53 -22.95
N ASN A 357 -6.88 0.51 -23.14
CA ASN A 357 -6.20 0.63 -24.45
C ASN A 357 -5.78 -0.72 -25.03
N HIS A 358 -5.96 -1.84 -24.29
CA HIS A 358 -5.60 -3.18 -24.72
C HIS A 358 -6.81 -4.12 -24.70
N PRO A 359 -7.53 -4.30 -25.83
CA PRO A 359 -8.73 -5.15 -25.91
C PRO A 359 -8.52 -6.62 -25.49
N SER A 360 -7.28 -7.12 -25.55
CA SER A 360 -6.89 -8.45 -25.10
C SER A 360 -6.74 -8.60 -23.59
N PHE A 361 -6.68 -7.49 -22.84
CA PHE A 361 -6.57 -7.49 -21.40
C PHE A 361 -7.95 -7.62 -20.74
N PRO A 362 -8.03 -8.08 -19.48
CA PRO A 362 -9.29 -8.08 -18.73
C PRO A 362 -9.94 -6.70 -18.71
N SER A 363 -11.24 -6.64 -19.02
CA SER A 363 -11.97 -5.37 -19.12
C SER A 363 -12.13 -4.70 -17.75
N THR A 364 -11.86 -3.40 -17.71
CA THR A 364 -12.06 -2.53 -16.54
C THR A 364 -13.29 -1.64 -16.66
N VAL A 365 -14.15 -1.88 -17.68
CA VAL A 365 -15.34 -1.07 -17.94
C VAL A 365 -16.43 -1.39 -16.92
N LEU A 366 -16.89 -0.36 -16.21
CA LEU A 366 -18.07 -0.43 -15.35
C LEU A 366 -19.23 0.33 -16.00
N ARG A 367 -20.40 -0.31 -16.08
CA ARG A 367 -21.62 0.23 -16.69
C ARG A 367 -22.71 0.48 -15.64
N PRO A 368 -23.64 1.43 -15.87
CA PRO A 368 -24.83 1.60 -15.03
C PRO A 368 -25.57 0.28 -14.81
N GLY A 369 -26.08 0.08 -13.59
CA GLY A 369 -26.76 -1.15 -13.18
C GLY A 369 -25.85 -2.35 -12.88
N ARG A 370 -24.53 -2.19 -13.08
CA ARG A 370 -23.53 -3.19 -12.67
C ARG A 370 -22.77 -2.71 -11.44
N THR A 371 -22.26 -3.64 -10.67
CA THR A 371 -21.41 -3.34 -9.51
C THR A 371 -20.02 -3.93 -9.74
N TYR A 372 -18.99 -3.08 -9.66
CA TYR A 372 -17.60 -3.52 -9.51
C TYR A 372 -17.44 -4.14 -8.12
N ARG A 373 -16.87 -5.33 -8.05
CA ARG A 373 -16.55 -6.01 -6.79
C ARG A 373 -15.25 -6.77 -6.92
N THR A 374 -14.30 -6.46 -6.03
CA THR A 374 -13.07 -7.24 -5.87
C THR A 374 -12.70 -7.37 -4.41
N SER A 375 -11.85 -8.33 -4.09
CA SER A 375 -11.49 -8.65 -2.73
C SER A 375 -10.05 -9.15 -2.65
N THR A 376 -9.32 -8.67 -1.63
CA THR A 376 -7.97 -9.12 -1.32
C THR A 376 -7.88 -9.46 0.16
N VAL A 377 -7.22 -10.56 0.48
CA VAL A 377 -6.97 -11.01 1.86
C VAL A 377 -5.46 -11.10 2.07
N HIS A 378 -5.00 -10.44 3.12
CA HIS A 378 -3.62 -10.49 3.61
C HIS A 378 -3.61 -11.33 4.88
N THR A 379 -3.00 -12.52 4.82
CA THR A 379 -2.83 -13.42 5.96
C THR A 379 -1.40 -13.31 6.46
N PHE A 380 -1.25 -13.04 7.74
CA PHE A 380 0.05 -12.88 8.40
C PHE A 380 0.38 -14.08 9.25
N GLY A 381 1.68 -14.41 9.33
CA GLY A 381 2.19 -15.47 10.18
C GLY A 381 3.65 -15.25 10.55
N PRO A 382 4.12 -15.96 11.59
CA PRO A 382 5.54 -16.07 11.88
C PRO A 382 6.24 -17.09 10.97
#